data_c46e1fe1fdefbf12cf12a5b0737fc02d
#
_entry.id   c46e1fe1fdefbf12cf12a5b0737fc02d
#
_cell.length_a   1.000
_cell.length_b   1.000
_cell.length_c   1.000
_cell.angle_alpha   90.00
_cell.angle_beta   90.00
_cell.angle_gamma   90.00
#
_symmetry.space_group_name_H-M   'P 1'
#
loop_
_entity.id
_entity.type
_entity.pdbx_description
1 polymer ?
#
loop_
_entity_poly.entity_id
_entity_poly.type
_entity_poly.pdbx_seq_one_letter_code
_entity_poly.pdbx_strand_id
1 'polypeptide(L)'
;MALLEVKNLGISFGGLRAVDEFSITIEKGQLYGLIGPNGAGKTTIFNMLTGVYKPTDGTIVLDGKNITGKNTIEINRAGIARTFQNIRLFKDMTVLDNVKVALHNHYKYSTFTGVFRLPRYFRLEKAMDAKALELLKVFELDDKASLLASGLPYGDQRKLEI
;
A
#
# COMPACT_ATOMS: atom_id res chain seq x y z
N MET A 1 -12.03 8.24 18.61
CA MET A 1 -10.87 7.33 18.91
C MET A 1 -9.84 7.52 17.82
N ALA A 2 -8.59 7.74 18.22
CA ALA A 2 -7.50 7.93 17.25
C ALA A 2 -7.32 6.66 16.39
N LEU A 3 -7.28 6.84 15.08
CA LEU A 3 -6.94 5.78 14.13
C LEU A 3 -5.42 5.58 14.07
N LEU A 4 -4.67 6.68 14.00
CA LEU A 4 -3.20 6.66 14.00
C LEU A 4 -2.70 7.60 15.10
N GLU A 5 -1.83 7.09 15.95
CA GLU A 5 -1.15 7.84 17.01
C GLU A 5 0.35 7.68 16.84
N VAL A 6 1.05 8.78 16.66
CA VAL A 6 2.52 8.82 16.57
C VAL A 6 3.03 9.73 17.69
N LYS A 7 3.96 9.22 18.50
CA LYS A 7 4.51 9.95 19.64
C LYS A 7 6.02 9.96 19.56
N ASN A 8 6.60 11.17 19.60
CA ASN A 8 8.03 11.47 19.67
C ASN A 8 8.87 10.66 18.68
N LEU A 9 8.32 10.50 17.44
CA LEU A 9 8.96 9.71 16.41
C LEU A 9 10.23 10.40 15.93
N GLY A 10 11.33 9.65 15.93
CA GLY A 10 12.62 10.15 15.52
C GLY A 10 13.45 9.13 14.77
N ILE A 11 14.35 9.62 13.91
CA ILE A 11 15.32 8.81 13.21
C ILE A 11 16.63 9.57 12.97
N SER A 12 17.74 8.86 13.18
CA SER A 12 19.09 9.34 12.90
C SER A 12 19.79 8.46 11.87
N PHE A 13 20.51 9.07 10.94
CA PHE A 13 21.34 8.41 9.94
C PHE A 13 22.80 8.84 10.14
N GLY A 14 23.67 7.92 10.59
CA GLY A 14 25.09 8.18 10.75
C GLY A 14 25.43 9.47 11.51
N GLY A 15 24.70 9.79 12.57
CA GLY A 15 24.92 11.01 13.36
C GLY A 15 24.08 12.23 12.95
N LEU A 16 23.43 12.20 11.77
CA LEU A 16 22.48 13.25 11.36
C LEU A 16 21.08 12.89 11.85
N ARG A 17 20.49 13.75 12.68
CA ARG A 17 19.09 13.64 13.09
C ARG A 17 18.20 14.15 11.95
N ALA A 18 17.53 13.26 11.25
CA ALA A 18 16.71 13.58 10.08
C ALA A 18 15.25 13.91 10.45
N VAL A 19 14.74 13.32 11.53
CA VAL A 19 13.44 13.64 12.13
C VAL A 19 13.62 13.60 13.63
N ASP A 20 13.04 14.56 14.33
CA ASP A 20 13.11 14.69 15.78
C ASP A 20 11.74 15.00 16.37
N GLU A 21 11.36 14.23 17.41
CA GLU A 21 10.14 14.40 18.23
C GLU A 21 8.84 14.61 17.43
N PHE A 22 8.72 14.02 16.24
CA PHE A 22 7.50 14.15 15.45
C PHE A 22 6.34 13.42 16.13
N SER A 23 5.27 14.15 16.39
CA SER A 23 4.05 13.62 17.01
C SER A 23 2.81 14.07 16.23
N ILE A 24 1.87 13.15 15.99
CA ILE A 24 0.61 13.42 15.33
C ILE A 24 -0.45 12.41 15.77
N THR A 25 -1.69 12.88 15.87
CA THR A 25 -2.85 12.04 16.10
C THR A 25 -3.86 12.26 14.98
N ILE A 26 -4.30 11.18 14.34
CA ILE A 26 -5.26 11.22 13.23
C ILE A 26 -6.47 10.37 13.60
N GLU A 27 -7.65 10.93 13.51
CA GLU A 27 -8.90 10.23 13.72
C GLU A 27 -9.43 9.62 12.42
N LYS A 28 -10.32 8.66 12.53
CA LYS A 28 -10.96 8.01 11.37
C LYS A 28 -11.72 9.04 10.52
N GLY A 29 -11.46 9.02 9.21
CA GLY A 29 -12.11 9.92 8.24
C GLY A 29 -11.45 11.30 8.12
N GLN A 30 -10.39 11.58 8.87
CA GLN A 30 -9.66 12.85 8.73
C GLN A 30 -8.69 12.80 7.55
N LEU A 31 -8.56 13.94 6.88
CA LEU A 31 -7.53 14.22 5.87
C LEU A 31 -6.45 15.12 6.50
N TYR A 32 -5.21 14.66 6.48
CA TYR A 32 -4.07 15.40 7.00
C TYR A 32 -3.06 15.74 5.91
N GLY A 33 -2.56 16.99 5.92
CA GLY A 33 -1.46 17.44 5.06
C GLY A 33 -0.18 17.65 5.86
N LEU A 34 0.90 16.97 5.49
CA LEU A 34 2.24 17.21 6.01
C LEU A 34 2.98 18.20 5.12
N ILE A 35 3.13 19.44 5.59
CA ILE A 35 3.68 20.56 4.82
C ILE A 35 5.06 20.93 5.37
N GLY A 36 5.95 21.41 4.52
CA GLY A 36 7.28 21.89 4.91
C GLY A 36 8.22 21.99 3.70
N PRO A 37 9.36 22.68 3.82
CA PRO A 37 10.33 22.83 2.75
C PRO A 37 10.96 21.50 2.32
N ASN A 38 11.70 21.51 1.20
CA ASN A 38 12.49 20.36 0.79
C ASN A 38 13.57 20.09 1.86
N GLY A 39 13.77 18.82 2.18
CA GLY A 39 14.68 18.41 3.26
C GLY A 39 14.09 18.39 4.67
N ALA A 40 12.87 18.88 4.90
CA ALA A 40 12.22 18.91 6.23
C ALA A 40 11.82 17.52 6.78
N GLY A 41 12.32 16.42 6.23
CA GLY A 41 12.04 15.07 6.75
C GLY A 41 10.68 14.47 6.38
N LYS A 42 9.84 15.12 5.57
CA LYS A 42 8.49 14.62 5.20
C LYS A 42 8.52 13.20 4.65
N THR A 43 9.35 12.95 3.64
CA THR A 43 9.51 11.61 3.05
C THR A 43 10.05 10.60 4.07
N THR A 44 10.92 11.03 4.97
CA THR A 44 11.47 10.18 6.04
C THR A 44 10.38 9.78 7.02
N ILE A 45 9.48 10.71 7.40
CA ILE A 45 8.31 10.40 8.24
C ILE A 45 7.42 9.36 7.54
N PHE A 46 7.05 9.57 6.27
CA PHE A 46 6.28 8.58 5.50
C PHE A 46 6.99 7.23 5.41
N ASN A 47 8.32 7.22 5.25
CA ASN A 47 9.10 5.97 5.21
C ASN A 47 9.07 5.23 6.56
N MET A 48 9.06 5.94 7.69
CA MET A 48 8.89 5.32 9.01
C MET A 48 7.48 4.78 9.22
N LEU A 49 6.45 5.57 8.86
CA LEU A 49 5.04 5.16 8.98
C LEU A 49 4.71 3.94 8.13
N THR A 50 5.40 3.74 7.02
CA THR A 50 5.18 2.63 6.08
C THR A 50 6.20 1.49 6.21
N GLY A 51 7.09 1.54 7.22
CA GLY A 51 8.04 0.46 7.55
C GLY A 51 9.21 0.32 6.57
N VAL A 52 9.46 1.33 5.73
CA VAL A 52 10.67 1.41 4.89
C VAL A 52 11.89 1.72 5.75
N TYR A 53 11.71 2.60 6.75
CA TYR A 53 12.72 2.90 7.76
C TYR A 53 12.22 2.52 9.15
N LYS A 54 13.12 1.93 9.93
CA LYS A 54 12.85 1.66 11.34
C LYS A 54 13.18 2.91 12.15
N PRO A 55 12.23 3.47 12.93
CA PRO A 55 12.51 4.61 13.78
C PRO A 55 13.55 4.28 14.83
N THR A 56 14.36 5.27 15.20
CA THR A 56 15.30 5.18 16.31
C THR A 56 14.57 5.36 17.64
N ASP A 57 13.63 6.31 17.66
CA ASP A 57 12.86 6.67 18.87
C ASP A 57 11.37 6.81 18.54
N GLY A 58 10.56 6.82 19.58
CA GLY A 58 9.12 7.06 19.50
C GLY A 58 8.31 5.81 19.23
N THR A 59 7.00 6.01 19.07
CA THR A 59 6.03 4.93 18.88
C THR A 59 5.01 5.28 17.80
N ILE A 60 4.56 4.25 17.11
CA ILE A 60 3.49 4.32 16.10
C ILE A 60 2.42 3.30 16.48
N VAL A 61 1.21 3.78 16.73
CA VAL A 61 0.05 2.96 17.10
C VAL A 61 -1.04 3.16 16.04
N LEU A 62 -1.51 2.09 15.44
CA LEU A 62 -2.60 2.08 14.46
C LEU A 62 -3.77 1.25 15.03
N ASP A 63 -4.93 1.86 15.14
CA ASP A 63 -6.15 1.24 15.67
C ASP A 63 -5.89 0.47 16.98
N GLY A 64 -5.19 1.14 17.92
CA GLY A 64 -4.79 0.58 19.22
C GLY A 64 -3.65 -0.45 19.19
N LYS A 65 -3.12 -0.81 18.01
CA LYS A 65 -2.05 -1.79 17.84
C LYS A 65 -0.71 -1.09 17.61
N ASN A 66 0.31 -1.43 18.40
CA ASN A 66 1.66 -0.93 18.15
C ASN A 66 2.26 -1.57 16.88
N ILE A 67 2.63 -0.71 15.93
CA ILE A 67 3.25 -1.09 14.66
C ILE A 67 4.67 -0.54 14.51
N THR A 68 5.25 0.02 15.56
CA THR A 68 6.59 0.62 15.58
C THR A 68 7.64 -0.39 15.11
N GLY A 69 8.43 0.00 14.12
CA GLY A 69 9.55 -0.80 13.61
C GLY A 69 9.16 -2.11 12.90
N LYS A 70 7.88 -2.33 12.63
CA LYS A 70 7.41 -3.42 11.78
C LYS A 70 7.83 -3.19 10.34
N ASN A 71 7.93 -4.29 9.57
CA ASN A 71 8.27 -4.22 8.15
C ASN A 71 7.06 -3.78 7.31
N THR A 72 7.32 -3.43 6.03
CA THR A 72 6.30 -2.92 5.10
C THR A 72 5.11 -3.87 4.91
N ILE A 73 5.36 -5.19 4.91
CA ILE A 73 4.33 -6.21 4.72
C ILE A 73 3.39 -6.26 5.94
N GLU A 74 3.95 -6.20 7.15
CA GLU A 74 3.18 -6.21 8.39
C GLU A 74 2.35 -4.93 8.54
N ILE A 75 2.92 -3.78 8.16
CA ILE A 75 2.23 -2.48 8.20
C ILE A 75 1.10 -2.43 7.17
N ASN A 76 1.33 -2.94 5.95
CA ASN A 76 0.28 -3.05 4.95
C ASN A 76 -0.86 -3.96 5.43
N ARG A 77 -0.54 -5.11 6.04
CA ARG A 77 -1.54 -6.01 6.64
C ARG A 77 -2.29 -5.39 7.82
N ALA A 78 -1.67 -4.43 8.50
CA ALA A 78 -2.32 -3.67 9.57
C ALA A 78 -3.30 -2.61 9.05
N GLY A 79 -3.24 -2.26 7.75
CA GLY A 79 -4.18 -1.37 7.08
C GLY A 79 -3.60 -0.05 6.57
N ILE A 80 -2.27 0.13 6.57
CA ILE A 80 -1.64 1.30 5.94
C ILE A 80 -1.20 0.94 4.52
N ALA A 81 -1.75 1.64 3.54
CA ALA A 81 -1.29 1.62 2.15
C ALA A 81 -0.58 2.93 1.80
N ARG A 82 0.29 2.91 0.79
CA ARG A 82 0.99 4.07 0.27
C ARG A 82 1.06 4.03 -1.24
N THR A 83 0.73 5.14 -1.87
CA THR A 83 1.04 5.38 -3.29
C THR A 83 2.44 5.98 -3.42
N PHE A 84 3.16 5.61 -4.47
CA PHE A 84 4.51 6.09 -4.73
C PHE A 84 4.51 7.18 -5.81
N GLN A 85 5.54 8.03 -5.81
CA GLN A 85 5.72 9.04 -6.87
C GLN A 85 5.94 8.40 -8.24
N ASN A 86 6.71 7.31 -8.29
CA ASN A 86 6.96 6.55 -9.51
C ASN A 86 5.96 5.40 -9.59
N ILE A 87 5.25 5.32 -10.70
CA ILE A 87 4.27 4.28 -10.97
C ILE A 87 4.96 2.90 -10.96
N ARG A 88 4.45 1.99 -10.14
CA ARG A 88 4.98 0.63 -9.96
C ARG A 88 3.96 -0.41 -10.43
N LEU A 89 3.69 -0.41 -11.73
CA LEU A 89 2.85 -1.42 -12.37
C LEU A 89 3.70 -2.52 -13.01
N PHE A 90 3.16 -3.70 -13.11
CA PHE A 90 3.68 -4.78 -13.94
C PHE A 90 3.32 -4.48 -15.40
N LYS A 91 4.22 -3.81 -16.10
CA LYS A 91 3.96 -3.20 -17.42
C LYS A 91 3.60 -4.22 -18.49
N ASP A 92 4.13 -5.42 -18.38
CA ASP A 92 3.93 -6.53 -19.33
C ASP A 92 2.73 -7.42 -18.97
N MET A 93 1.99 -7.06 -17.93
CA MET A 93 0.75 -7.71 -17.53
C MET A 93 -0.46 -6.86 -17.93
N THR A 94 -1.61 -7.51 -18.05
CA THR A 94 -2.87 -6.80 -18.32
C THR A 94 -3.27 -5.92 -17.13
N VAL A 95 -4.17 -4.98 -17.37
CA VAL A 95 -4.79 -4.14 -16.34
C VAL A 95 -5.47 -5.02 -15.29
N LEU A 96 -6.23 -6.03 -15.73
CA LEU A 96 -6.89 -6.99 -14.85
C LEU A 96 -5.89 -7.77 -14.00
N ASP A 97 -4.80 -8.27 -14.60
CA ASP A 97 -3.80 -9.05 -13.88
C ASP A 97 -3.05 -8.23 -12.84
N ASN A 98 -2.79 -6.94 -13.09
CA ASN A 98 -2.21 -6.05 -12.09
C ASN A 98 -3.08 -5.98 -10.82
N VAL A 99 -4.41 -5.83 -10.97
CA VAL A 99 -5.34 -5.84 -9.83
C VAL A 99 -5.39 -7.22 -9.15
N LYS A 100 -5.37 -8.30 -9.93
CA LYS A 100 -5.36 -9.68 -9.39
C LYS A 100 -4.14 -9.96 -8.54
N VAL A 101 -2.96 -9.48 -8.92
CA VAL A 101 -1.74 -9.60 -8.09
C VAL A 101 -1.95 -8.99 -6.70
N ALA A 102 -2.57 -7.80 -6.62
CA ALA A 102 -2.87 -7.18 -5.33
C ALA A 102 -3.91 -7.98 -4.51
N LEU A 103 -4.92 -8.55 -5.18
CA LEU A 103 -5.95 -9.38 -4.55
C LEU A 103 -5.44 -10.72 -4.02
N HIS A 104 -4.29 -11.20 -4.48
CA HIS A 104 -3.74 -12.51 -4.10
C HIS A 104 -3.50 -12.67 -2.59
N ASN A 105 -3.28 -11.56 -1.88
CA ASN A 105 -3.18 -11.57 -0.42
C ASN A 105 -4.50 -11.90 0.30
N HIS A 106 -5.63 -11.68 -0.35
CA HIS A 106 -6.98 -11.95 0.20
C HIS A 106 -7.51 -13.32 -0.20
N TYR A 107 -7.14 -13.83 -1.37
CA TYR A 107 -7.57 -15.12 -1.90
C TYR A 107 -6.46 -16.16 -1.74
N LYS A 108 -6.42 -16.82 -0.57
CA LYS A 108 -5.40 -17.82 -0.28
C LYS A 108 -5.81 -19.18 -0.81
N TYR A 109 -5.01 -19.76 -1.69
CA TYR A 109 -5.03 -21.18 -2.01
C TYR A 109 -3.64 -21.79 -1.86
N SER A 110 -3.61 -23.09 -1.54
CA SER A 110 -2.34 -23.80 -1.39
C SER A 110 -1.64 -23.91 -2.76
N THR A 111 -0.31 -23.84 -2.75
CA THR A 111 0.52 -24.09 -3.94
C THR A 111 0.14 -25.38 -4.65
N PHE A 112 -0.19 -26.43 -3.87
CA PHE A 112 -0.67 -27.71 -4.39
C PHE A 112 -1.98 -27.54 -5.19
N THR A 113 -2.94 -26.76 -4.69
CA THR A 113 -4.21 -26.48 -5.38
C THR A 113 -4.00 -25.72 -6.69
N GLY A 114 -3.01 -24.82 -6.73
CA GLY A 114 -2.64 -24.08 -7.94
C GLY A 114 -1.94 -24.95 -8.98
N VAL A 115 -0.96 -25.76 -8.58
CA VAL A 115 -0.18 -26.64 -9.48
C VAL A 115 -1.09 -27.70 -10.13
N PHE A 116 -1.95 -28.35 -9.37
CA PHE A 116 -2.85 -29.40 -9.86
C PHE A 116 -4.16 -28.87 -10.44
N ARG A 117 -4.35 -27.54 -10.49
CA ARG A 117 -5.56 -26.89 -11.03
C ARG A 117 -6.86 -27.53 -10.58
N LEU A 118 -6.98 -27.78 -9.27
CA LEU A 118 -8.17 -28.38 -8.67
C LEU A 118 -9.40 -27.48 -8.87
N PRO A 119 -10.65 -28.02 -8.83
CA PRO A 119 -11.88 -27.22 -9.02
C PRO A 119 -11.97 -25.97 -8.13
N ARG A 120 -11.39 -26.04 -6.92
CA ARG A 120 -11.28 -24.89 -6.01
C ARG A 120 -10.43 -23.75 -6.59
N TYR A 121 -9.38 -24.05 -7.35
CA TYR A 121 -8.56 -23.06 -8.03
C TYR A 121 -9.40 -22.24 -9.00
N PHE A 122 -10.11 -22.89 -9.94
CA PHE A 122 -10.93 -22.18 -10.92
C PHE A 122 -12.03 -21.33 -10.29
N ARG A 123 -12.64 -21.81 -9.19
CA ARG A 123 -13.65 -21.03 -8.48
C ARG A 123 -13.07 -19.77 -7.85
N LEU A 124 -11.88 -19.85 -7.26
CA LEU A 124 -11.21 -18.70 -6.65
C LEU A 124 -10.69 -17.72 -7.70
N GLU A 125 -10.11 -18.21 -8.81
CA GLU A 125 -9.72 -17.36 -9.94
C GLU A 125 -10.91 -16.57 -10.49
N LYS A 126 -12.04 -17.23 -10.74
CA LYS A 126 -13.27 -16.56 -11.20
C LYS A 126 -13.79 -15.53 -10.20
N ALA A 127 -13.67 -15.79 -8.90
CA ALA A 127 -14.04 -14.84 -7.87
C ALA A 127 -13.08 -13.63 -7.84
N MET A 128 -11.77 -13.87 -8.05
CA MET A 128 -10.78 -12.80 -8.18
C MET A 128 -11.03 -11.95 -9.43
N ASP A 129 -11.32 -12.57 -10.58
CA ASP A 129 -11.65 -11.85 -11.82
C ASP A 129 -12.86 -10.94 -11.62
N ALA A 130 -13.93 -11.47 -11.02
CA ALA A 130 -15.14 -10.69 -10.75
C ALA A 130 -14.85 -9.51 -9.81
N LYS A 131 -14.07 -9.72 -8.74
CA LYS A 131 -13.70 -8.67 -7.79
C LYS A 131 -12.76 -7.64 -8.41
N ALA A 132 -11.81 -8.08 -9.23
CA ALA A 132 -10.91 -7.18 -9.95
C ALA A 132 -11.69 -6.28 -10.93
N LEU A 133 -12.64 -6.84 -11.68
CA LEU A 133 -13.51 -6.04 -12.57
C LEU A 133 -14.39 -5.05 -11.81
N GLU A 134 -14.92 -5.44 -10.64
CA GLU A 134 -15.66 -4.54 -9.77
C GLU A 134 -14.81 -3.34 -9.33
N LEU A 135 -13.55 -3.59 -8.94
CA LEU A 135 -12.62 -2.52 -8.56
C LEU A 135 -12.26 -1.62 -9.75
N LEU A 136 -12.00 -2.21 -10.93
CA LEU A 136 -11.70 -1.45 -12.13
C LEU A 136 -12.85 -0.53 -12.54
N LYS A 137 -14.11 -0.93 -12.35
CA LYS A 137 -15.28 -0.08 -12.60
C LYS A 137 -15.31 1.19 -11.76
N VAL A 138 -14.80 1.14 -10.51
CA VAL A 138 -14.73 2.34 -9.65
C VAL A 138 -13.87 3.43 -10.28
N PHE A 139 -12.85 3.03 -11.06
CA PHE A 139 -11.91 3.93 -11.72
C PHE A 139 -12.18 4.12 -13.22
N GLU A 140 -13.28 3.54 -13.76
CA GLU A 140 -13.63 3.57 -15.19
C GLU A 140 -12.51 2.95 -16.07
N LEU A 141 -11.98 1.80 -15.65
CA LEU A 141 -10.92 1.06 -16.32
C LEU A 141 -11.34 -0.36 -16.75
N ASP A 142 -12.59 -0.74 -16.54
CA ASP A 142 -13.10 -2.08 -16.83
C ASP A 142 -13.15 -2.39 -18.33
N ASP A 143 -13.38 -1.39 -19.19
CA ASP A 143 -13.30 -1.48 -20.65
C ASP A 143 -11.86 -1.75 -21.15
N LYS A 144 -10.85 -1.41 -20.34
CA LYS A 144 -9.42 -1.59 -20.60
C LYS A 144 -8.80 -2.80 -19.91
N ALA A 145 -9.61 -3.65 -19.27
CA ALA A 145 -9.15 -4.76 -18.44
C ALA A 145 -8.18 -5.73 -19.16
N SER A 146 -8.37 -5.94 -20.47
CA SER A 146 -7.54 -6.82 -21.27
C SER A 146 -6.30 -6.17 -21.89
N LEU A 147 -6.18 -4.83 -21.82
CA LEU A 147 -5.03 -4.11 -22.36
C LEU A 147 -3.80 -4.31 -21.46
N LEU A 148 -2.61 -4.25 -22.03
CA LEU A 148 -1.37 -4.19 -21.26
C LEU A 148 -1.29 -2.88 -20.47
N ALA A 149 -0.81 -2.93 -19.25
CA ALA A 149 -0.68 -1.75 -18.39
C ALA A 149 0.28 -0.71 -18.98
N SER A 150 1.28 -1.13 -19.77
CA SER A 150 2.18 -0.24 -20.52
C SER A 150 1.49 0.58 -21.60
N GLY A 151 0.37 0.10 -22.16
CA GLY A 151 -0.40 0.78 -23.19
C GLY A 151 -1.39 1.84 -22.67
N LEU A 152 -1.56 1.94 -21.36
CA LEU A 152 -2.45 2.92 -20.77
C LEU A 152 -1.87 4.34 -20.81
N PRO A 153 -2.70 5.38 -20.98
CA PRO A 153 -2.31 6.76 -20.70
C PRO A 153 -1.82 6.92 -19.25
N TYR A 154 -0.92 7.88 -19.00
CA TYR A 154 -0.33 8.10 -17.69
C TYR A 154 -1.36 8.28 -16.56
N GLY A 155 -2.46 9.00 -16.81
CA GLY A 155 -3.54 9.19 -15.84
C GLY A 155 -4.21 7.87 -15.44
N ASP A 156 -4.44 6.97 -16.41
CA ASP A 156 -5.03 5.66 -16.15
C ASP A 156 -4.06 4.71 -15.45
N GLN A 157 -2.76 4.81 -15.77
CA GLN A 157 -1.73 4.09 -15.00
C GLN A 157 -1.71 4.51 -13.53
N ARG A 158 -1.91 5.80 -13.24
CA ARG A 158 -2.04 6.31 -11.86
C ARG A 158 -3.29 5.80 -11.15
N LYS A 159 -4.42 5.77 -11.86
CA LYS A 159 -5.65 5.19 -11.30
C LYS A 159 -5.49 3.69 -10.99
N LEU A 160 -4.77 2.97 -11.86
CA LEU A 160 -4.53 1.53 -11.69
C LEU A 160 -3.58 1.22 -10.51
N GLU A 161 -2.68 2.15 -10.15
CA GLU A 161 -1.75 1.99 -9.01
C GLU A 161 -2.44 2.10 -7.64
N ILE A 162 -3.60 2.78 -7.54
CA ILE A 162 -4.37 2.99 -6.31
C ILE A 162 -5.11 1.73 -5.88
#